data_fe503eb80b35c3c99da6276d41419511
#
_entry.id   fe503eb80b35c3c99da6276d41419511
#
_cell.length_a   1.000
_cell.length_b   1.000
_cell.length_c   1.000
_cell.angle_alpha   90.00
_cell.angle_beta   90.00
_cell.angle_gamma   90.00
#
_symmetry.space_group_name_H-M   'P 1'
#
loop_
_entity.id
_entity.type
_entity.pdbx_description
1 polymer ?
#
loop_
_entity_poly.entity_id
_entity_poly.type
_entity_poly.pdbx_seq_one_letter_code
_entity_poly.pdbx_strand_id
1 'polypeptide(L)'
;MNIRASRFAMFCRPSVAIAAVLTSAVLMNGTALAHSEQDQNGKSRILTLKLHDFKAQMRELVEGGYDIAGANPASSTVDIVQRANSQQSFNKEIFGQVIESKIVDTTIAPDVGYKTSAEVDEIVHRLANNYPDLVTVESFGRTHEGRDLWAIRVTSQAKQKAGKPVVFLNALHHAREVMTVEVALDAADYLATNYGTNNEVRDWLDRAEIWIVPMVNPDGSNKVWTEDSMWRKNTSGSDGVDVNRNYPYRWNQCNGSSGSPSSDTYRGPSAGSENETQAMMALVGRIRPVYSISFHSYSELVLYPYSCDGEHVPQRDVVEGGGKAMAQLLPSDGGSGKYAPGTSWEILYAVDGGDIDWMYNTHNVIPYVIELNSTSQGFQPSFSAWRNKTVQKVRAAWQYVIRRTLQSGIRGNVTVAGESVDNAVVRVTSMIKEGDVGQMIKVKGDGTFHAVLVPGSYKVVVARGDRTVEKTILVGGDLVTLDVAL
;
A
#
# COMPACT_ATOMS: atom_id res chain seq x y z
N MET A 1 -12.06 -70.83 -13.14
CA MET A 1 -11.04 -71.90 -12.95
C MET A 1 -10.21 -71.49 -11.76
N ASN A 2 -10.55 -72.10 -10.65
CA ASN A 2 -9.75 -72.63 -9.54
C ASN A 2 -8.74 -71.71 -8.90
N ILE A 3 -9.00 -71.27 -7.64
CA ILE A 3 -9.08 -71.90 -6.31
C ILE A 3 -7.68 -72.07 -5.63
N ARG A 4 -7.52 -71.48 -4.51
CA ARG A 4 -7.17 -71.84 -3.12
C ARG A 4 -6.16 -70.85 -2.53
N ALA A 5 -6.37 -70.15 -1.47
CA ALA A 5 -6.77 -70.44 -0.07
C ALA A 5 -5.85 -71.44 0.71
N SER A 6 -5.23 -70.92 1.73
CA SER A 6 -5.03 -71.46 3.10
C SER A 6 -3.97 -70.61 3.84
N ARG A 7 -4.25 -70.03 4.93
CA ARG A 7 -4.63 -70.42 6.32
C ARG A 7 -3.46 -70.92 7.19
N PHE A 8 -3.40 -70.33 8.41
CA PHE A 8 -2.87 -70.79 9.71
C PHE A 8 -1.38 -70.50 9.95
N ALA A 9 -0.89 -70.13 11.16
CA ALA A 9 -1.45 -70.14 12.49
C ALA A 9 -0.72 -69.20 13.45
N MET A 10 -1.43 -68.78 14.45
CA MET A 10 -1.12 -68.26 15.78
C MET A 10 0.00 -69.06 16.51
N PHE A 11 0.87 -68.38 17.28
CA PHE A 11 1.27 -68.87 18.63
C PHE A 11 1.62 -67.69 19.55
N CYS A 12 1.19 -67.87 20.81
CA CYS A 12 1.21 -66.98 21.96
C CYS A 12 2.55 -66.96 22.69
N ARG A 13 2.88 -65.77 23.25
CA ARG A 13 3.47 -65.38 24.56
C ARG A 13 4.39 -66.39 25.33
N PRO A 14 5.31 -65.94 26.25
CA PRO A 14 4.97 -65.05 27.38
C PRO A 14 6.05 -64.02 27.80
N SER A 15 5.59 -63.17 28.70
CA SER A 15 6.23 -62.09 29.46
C SER A 15 7.40 -62.55 30.34
N VAL A 16 8.42 -61.68 30.48
CA VAL A 16 9.18 -61.61 31.76
C VAL A 16 9.45 -60.11 32.03
N ALA A 17 8.96 -59.66 33.15
CA ALA A 17 9.29 -58.41 33.79
C ALA A 17 10.51 -58.58 34.69
N ILE A 18 11.47 -57.66 34.61
CA ILE A 18 12.40 -57.44 35.75
C ILE A 18 12.59 -55.92 35.85
N ALA A 19 12.20 -55.43 37.02
CA ALA A 19 12.47 -54.08 37.48
C ALA A 19 13.92 -53.97 37.98
N ALA A 20 14.55 -52.82 37.65
CA ALA A 20 15.67 -52.36 38.47
C ALA A 20 15.64 -50.82 38.52
N VAL A 21 15.31 -50.33 39.67
CA VAL A 21 15.45 -48.98 40.17
C VAL A 21 16.92 -48.69 40.40
N LEU A 22 17.48 -47.60 39.92
CA LEU A 22 18.51 -46.88 40.65
C LEU A 22 18.62 -45.41 40.11
N THR A 23 18.26 -44.55 40.98
CA THR A 23 18.46 -43.12 41.16
C THR A 23 19.82 -42.62 40.69
N SER A 24 19.78 -41.53 39.90
CA SER A 24 20.80 -40.50 39.96
C SER A 24 20.12 -39.15 39.75
N ALA A 25 19.92 -38.44 40.84
CA ALA A 25 19.52 -37.06 40.86
C ALA A 25 20.71 -36.23 40.35
N VAL A 26 20.56 -35.65 39.18
CA VAL A 26 21.34 -34.48 38.78
C VAL A 26 20.42 -33.31 38.90
N LEU A 27 20.72 -32.47 39.88
CA LEU A 27 20.14 -31.14 40.01
C LEU A 27 20.42 -30.34 38.74
N MET A 28 19.41 -30.19 37.92
CA MET A 28 19.35 -29.09 36.98
C MET A 28 18.49 -27.98 37.60
N ASN A 29 19.17 -27.06 38.30
CA ASN A 29 18.66 -25.75 38.50
C ASN A 29 18.75 -25.01 37.15
N GLY A 30 17.73 -25.16 36.36
CA GLY A 30 17.41 -24.41 35.21
C GLY A 30 15.94 -24.12 35.27
N THR A 31 15.55 -23.17 36.09
CA THR A 31 14.19 -22.65 36.12
C THR A 31 13.91 -22.08 34.75
N ALA A 32 13.20 -22.87 33.96
CA ALA A 32 12.44 -22.35 32.83
C ALA A 32 11.38 -21.39 33.41
N LEU A 33 11.73 -20.11 33.52
CA LEU A 33 10.80 -19.01 33.61
C LEU A 33 10.24 -18.76 32.21
N ALA A 34 9.61 -19.77 31.63
CA ALA A 34 8.61 -19.58 30.60
C ALA A 34 7.27 -19.31 31.30
N HIS A 35 7.21 -18.30 32.12
CA HIS A 35 5.94 -17.68 32.39
C HIS A 35 5.61 -16.85 31.19
N SER A 36 4.57 -17.26 30.44
CA SER A 36 3.76 -16.33 29.70
C SER A 36 3.43 -15.20 30.68
N GLU A 37 4.07 -14.04 30.52
CA GLU A 37 3.54 -12.81 31.06
C GLU A 37 2.24 -12.52 30.29
N GLN A 38 1.19 -13.28 30.55
CA GLN A 38 -0.17 -12.85 30.32
C GLN A 38 -0.33 -11.62 31.18
N ASP A 39 -0.43 -10.47 30.54
CA ASP A 39 -0.71 -9.25 31.26
C ASP A 39 -2.06 -9.43 31.99
N GLN A 40 -2.01 -9.51 33.31
CA GLN A 40 -3.21 -9.67 34.16
C GLN A 40 -4.16 -8.48 34.04
N ASN A 41 -3.80 -7.42 33.29
CA ASN A 41 -4.60 -6.20 33.13
C ASN A 41 -5.36 -6.10 31.79
N GLY A 42 -5.28 -7.09 30.89
CA GLY A 42 -6.05 -7.08 29.64
C GLY A 42 -5.69 -5.95 28.66
N LYS A 43 -4.44 -5.46 28.66
CA LYS A 43 -3.98 -4.42 27.73
C LYS A 43 -3.16 -4.98 26.58
N SER A 44 -3.36 -4.42 25.38
CA SER A 44 -2.55 -4.72 24.22
C SER A 44 -1.14 -4.13 24.35
N ARG A 45 -0.18 -4.71 23.62
CA ARG A 45 1.23 -4.26 23.63
C ARG A 45 1.78 -4.15 22.21
N ILE A 46 2.70 -3.25 22.01
CA ILE A 46 3.62 -3.28 20.87
C ILE A 46 4.94 -3.81 21.40
N LEU A 47 5.39 -4.93 20.80
CA LEU A 47 6.68 -5.55 21.10
C LEU A 47 7.66 -5.22 19.98
N THR A 48 8.78 -4.59 20.32
CA THR A 48 9.88 -4.39 19.38
C THR A 48 10.86 -5.56 19.48
N LEU A 49 11.02 -6.29 18.39
CA LEU A 49 11.91 -7.45 18.31
C LEU A 49 13.19 -7.06 17.56
N LYS A 50 14.33 -7.54 18.05
CA LYS A 50 15.59 -7.54 17.32
C LYS A 50 15.73 -8.87 16.57
N LEU A 51 15.74 -8.82 15.24
CA LEU A 51 15.86 -9.99 14.39
C LEU A 51 17.34 -10.29 14.07
N HIS A 52 17.69 -11.58 13.97
CA HIS A 52 19.03 -12.03 13.56
C HIS A 52 19.12 -12.20 12.04
N ASP A 53 18.08 -12.79 11.45
CA ASP A 53 17.85 -12.84 10.01
C ASP A 53 16.53 -12.13 9.69
N PHE A 54 16.65 -10.87 9.26
CA PHE A 54 15.48 -10.02 9.06
C PHE A 54 14.48 -10.64 8.06
N LYS A 55 14.96 -11.13 6.91
CA LYS A 55 14.06 -11.68 5.87
C LYS A 55 13.39 -12.97 6.28
N ALA A 56 14.17 -13.94 6.81
CA ALA A 56 13.63 -15.23 7.19
C ALA A 56 12.62 -15.09 8.33
N GLN A 57 12.98 -14.34 9.38
CA GLN A 57 12.13 -14.18 10.54
C GLN A 57 10.91 -13.29 10.28
N MET A 58 11.00 -12.27 9.41
CA MET A 58 9.84 -11.53 8.94
C MET A 58 8.83 -12.42 8.21
N ARG A 59 9.31 -13.35 7.36
CA ARG A 59 8.45 -14.34 6.70
C ARG A 59 7.73 -15.20 7.72
N GLU A 60 8.44 -15.75 8.70
CA GLU A 60 7.86 -16.57 9.76
C GLU A 60 6.81 -15.82 10.60
N LEU A 61 7.06 -14.52 10.89
CA LEU A 61 6.10 -13.68 11.60
C LEU A 61 4.80 -13.49 10.77
N VAL A 62 4.92 -13.19 9.48
CA VAL A 62 3.77 -13.01 8.58
C VAL A 62 3.00 -14.33 8.39
N GLU A 63 3.70 -15.44 8.11
CA GLU A 63 3.09 -16.78 7.98
C GLU A 63 2.45 -17.25 9.29
N GLY A 64 3.03 -16.87 10.42
CA GLY A 64 2.47 -17.09 11.76
C GLY A 64 1.27 -16.20 12.09
N GLY A 65 0.89 -15.27 11.20
CA GLY A 65 -0.28 -14.39 11.36
C GLY A 65 -0.10 -13.29 12.41
N TYR A 66 1.15 -12.89 12.71
CA TYR A 66 1.40 -11.76 13.61
C TYR A 66 1.02 -10.44 12.95
N ASP A 67 0.44 -9.54 13.73
CA ASP A 67 0.13 -8.17 13.30
C ASP A 67 1.43 -7.34 13.30
N ILE A 68 2.04 -7.18 12.13
CA ILE A 68 3.23 -6.36 11.95
C ILE A 68 2.80 -4.88 11.96
N ALA A 69 3.24 -4.16 12.97
CA ALA A 69 2.96 -2.74 13.12
C ALA A 69 3.90 -1.89 12.29
N GLY A 70 5.19 -2.24 12.28
CA GLY A 70 6.21 -1.53 11.53
C GLY A 70 7.53 -2.26 11.56
N ALA A 71 8.48 -1.79 10.76
CA ALA A 71 9.81 -2.38 10.71
C ALA A 71 10.89 -1.32 10.44
N ASN A 72 12.09 -1.61 10.89
CA ASN A 72 13.28 -0.83 10.54
C ASN A 72 14.36 -1.80 10.01
N PRO A 73 14.49 -1.94 8.69
CA PRO A 73 15.45 -2.85 8.08
C PRO A 73 16.90 -2.51 8.45
N ALA A 74 17.24 -1.23 8.60
CA ALA A 74 18.61 -0.78 8.91
C ALA A 74 19.06 -1.23 10.31
N SER A 75 18.12 -1.27 11.26
CA SER A 75 18.38 -1.77 12.61
C SER A 75 17.99 -3.23 12.79
N SER A 76 17.46 -3.91 11.77
CA SER A 76 16.87 -5.26 11.86
C SER A 76 15.90 -5.40 13.02
N THR A 77 14.98 -4.44 13.16
CA THR A 77 13.92 -4.46 14.18
C THR A 77 12.55 -4.51 13.53
N VAL A 78 11.60 -5.13 14.23
CA VAL A 78 10.19 -5.18 13.83
C VAL A 78 9.32 -4.94 15.06
N ASP A 79 8.26 -4.19 14.87
CA ASP A 79 7.22 -4.01 15.87
C ASP A 79 6.04 -4.92 15.54
N ILE A 80 5.59 -5.69 16.54
CA ILE A 80 4.39 -6.51 16.43
C ILE A 80 3.35 -6.06 17.45
N VAL A 81 2.07 -6.10 17.06
CA VAL A 81 0.96 -5.84 17.99
C VAL A 81 0.55 -7.16 18.64
N GLN A 82 0.70 -7.23 19.95
CA GLN A 82 0.16 -8.33 20.76
C GLN A 82 -1.15 -7.86 21.39
N ARG A 83 -2.27 -8.41 20.92
CA ARG A 83 -3.61 -8.11 21.47
C ARG A 83 -3.79 -8.71 22.85
N ALA A 84 -4.49 -8.00 23.74
CA ALA A 84 -4.77 -8.43 25.12
C ALA A 84 -5.38 -9.85 25.23
N ASN A 85 -6.24 -10.21 24.27
CA ASN A 85 -6.95 -11.49 24.25
C ASN A 85 -6.36 -12.49 23.25
N SER A 86 -5.18 -12.19 22.68
CA SER A 86 -4.53 -13.10 21.74
C SER A 86 -4.05 -14.37 22.44
N GLN A 87 -4.49 -15.52 21.94
CA GLN A 87 -3.93 -16.82 22.35
C GLN A 87 -2.59 -17.11 21.67
N GLN A 88 -2.12 -16.21 20.81
CA GLN A 88 -0.88 -16.38 20.09
C GLN A 88 0.31 -16.19 21.04
N SER A 89 0.96 -17.31 21.39
CA SER A 89 2.15 -17.28 22.22
C SER A 89 3.36 -16.84 21.40
N PHE A 90 4.04 -15.80 21.84
CA PHE A 90 5.28 -15.37 21.24
C PHE A 90 6.42 -16.34 21.61
N ASN A 91 7.02 -17.01 20.62
CA ASN A 91 8.17 -17.86 20.83
C ASN A 91 9.48 -17.06 20.68
N LYS A 92 10.08 -16.65 21.79
CA LYS A 92 11.33 -15.90 21.84
C LYS A 92 12.52 -16.61 21.19
N GLU A 93 12.51 -17.95 21.15
CA GLU A 93 13.59 -18.75 20.55
C GLU A 93 13.59 -18.68 19.03
N ILE A 94 12.39 -18.51 18.43
CA ILE A 94 12.20 -18.45 16.98
C ILE A 94 12.36 -17.01 16.47
N PHE A 95 11.76 -16.02 17.16
CA PHE A 95 11.58 -14.67 16.65
C PHE A 95 12.57 -13.62 17.15
N GLY A 96 13.63 -14.04 17.86
CA GLY A 96 14.66 -13.13 18.35
C GLY A 96 14.35 -12.49 19.70
N GLN A 97 15.12 -11.47 20.06
CA GLN A 97 15.03 -10.84 21.38
C GLN A 97 13.99 -9.71 21.37
N VAL A 98 13.08 -9.73 22.34
CA VAL A 98 12.25 -8.56 22.66
C VAL A 98 13.15 -7.51 23.30
N ILE A 99 13.33 -6.37 22.64
CA ILE A 99 14.17 -5.26 23.11
C ILE A 99 13.35 -4.14 23.74
N GLU A 100 12.07 -4.03 23.38
CA GLU A 100 11.13 -3.04 23.93
C GLU A 100 9.73 -3.63 24.01
N SER A 101 8.96 -3.24 25.02
CA SER A 101 7.54 -3.57 25.17
C SER A 101 6.78 -2.35 25.65
N LYS A 102 5.87 -1.84 24.81
CA LYS A 102 5.04 -0.67 25.09
C LYS A 102 3.60 -1.10 25.28
N ILE A 103 3.01 -0.79 26.40
CA ILE A 103 1.58 -1.00 26.65
C ILE A 103 0.77 0.01 25.81
N VAL A 104 -0.28 -0.49 25.13
CA VAL A 104 -1.23 0.30 24.39
C VAL A 104 -2.62 0.11 24.98
N ASP A 105 -3.22 1.19 25.43
CA ASP A 105 -4.61 1.18 25.85
C ASP A 105 -5.49 1.46 24.63
N THR A 106 -6.05 0.41 24.06
CA THR A 106 -6.82 0.48 22.81
C THR A 106 -8.18 1.15 22.99
N THR A 107 -8.60 1.43 24.24
CA THR A 107 -9.84 2.18 24.56
C THR A 107 -9.65 3.69 24.50
N ILE A 108 -8.41 4.16 24.43
CA ILE A 108 -8.10 5.59 24.28
C ILE A 108 -8.12 5.96 22.80
N ALA A 109 -9.05 6.84 22.43
CA ALA A 109 -9.12 7.36 21.07
C ALA A 109 -7.86 8.13 20.69
N PRO A 110 -7.57 8.28 19.38
CA PRO A 110 -6.48 9.14 18.90
C PRO A 110 -6.57 10.57 19.44
N ASP A 111 -5.45 11.29 19.38
CA ASP A 111 -5.40 12.72 19.74
C ASP A 111 -6.45 13.52 18.96
N VAL A 112 -7.24 14.33 19.66
CA VAL A 112 -8.39 15.08 19.12
C VAL A 112 -8.08 16.01 17.94
N GLY A 113 -6.83 16.22 17.63
CA GLY A 113 -6.43 16.96 16.42
C GLY A 113 -6.64 16.18 15.12
N TYR A 114 -6.58 14.84 15.16
CA TYR A 114 -6.81 13.97 13.99
C TYR A 114 -8.29 13.99 13.57
N LYS A 115 -8.55 13.64 12.31
CA LYS A 115 -9.88 13.77 11.71
C LYS A 115 -10.67 12.46 11.77
N THR A 116 -11.88 12.55 12.29
CA THR A 116 -12.93 11.55 12.16
C THR A 116 -13.46 11.50 10.73
N SER A 117 -14.20 10.44 10.36
CA SER A 117 -14.87 10.36 9.07
C SER A 117 -15.88 11.49 8.82
N ALA A 118 -16.59 11.92 9.86
CA ALA A 118 -17.53 13.05 9.78
C ALA A 118 -16.82 14.40 9.53
N GLU A 119 -15.69 14.64 10.19
CA GLU A 119 -14.90 15.86 9.95
C GLU A 119 -14.25 15.85 8.56
N VAL A 120 -13.86 14.69 8.03
CA VAL A 120 -13.39 14.56 6.64
C VAL A 120 -14.49 14.96 5.67
N ASP A 121 -15.73 14.47 5.86
CA ASP A 121 -16.90 14.87 5.06
C ASP A 121 -17.09 16.40 5.07
N GLU A 122 -17.10 17.03 6.23
CA GLU A 122 -17.20 18.49 6.33
C GLU A 122 -16.04 19.23 5.64
N ILE A 123 -14.81 18.73 5.78
CA ILE A 123 -13.61 19.38 5.22
C ILE A 123 -13.63 19.32 3.70
N VAL A 124 -13.96 18.18 3.08
CA VAL A 124 -13.95 18.04 1.62
C VAL A 124 -14.99 18.95 0.97
N HIS A 125 -16.20 19.04 1.55
CA HIS A 125 -17.25 19.93 1.05
C HIS A 125 -16.92 21.41 1.27
N ARG A 126 -16.35 21.78 2.42
CA ARG A 126 -15.87 23.13 2.69
C ARG A 126 -14.78 23.54 1.69
N LEU A 127 -13.87 22.65 1.35
CA LEU A 127 -12.81 22.92 0.37
C LEU A 127 -13.41 23.19 -1.02
N ALA A 128 -14.36 22.38 -1.47
CA ALA A 128 -15.07 22.59 -2.73
C ALA A 128 -15.85 23.91 -2.76
N ASN A 129 -16.52 24.26 -1.66
CA ASN A 129 -17.25 25.52 -1.53
C ASN A 129 -16.32 26.75 -1.56
N ASN A 130 -15.13 26.64 -0.95
CA ASN A 130 -14.17 27.75 -0.90
C ASN A 130 -13.42 27.94 -2.25
N TYR A 131 -13.25 26.87 -3.03
CA TYR A 131 -12.48 26.89 -4.29
C TYR A 131 -13.26 26.25 -5.45
N PRO A 132 -14.49 26.73 -5.80
CA PRO A 132 -15.37 26.04 -6.74
C PRO A 132 -14.81 25.95 -8.17
N ASP A 133 -13.87 26.84 -8.54
CA ASP A 133 -13.22 26.81 -9.85
C ASP A 133 -12.03 25.82 -9.93
N LEU A 134 -11.60 25.28 -8.80
CA LEU A 134 -10.44 24.39 -8.70
C LEU A 134 -10.77 23.01 -8.14
N VAL A 135 -11.73 22.95 -7.23
CA VAL A 135 -12.01 21.75 -6.45
C VAL A 135 -13.40 21.23 -6.74
N THR A 136 -13.49 19.98 -7.10
CA THR A 136 -14.75 19.22 -7.11
C THR A 136 -14.64 18.03 -6.19
N VAL A 137 -15.76 17.64 -5.58
CA VAL A 137 -15.87 16.50 -4.69
C VAL A 137 -16.98 15.59 -5.19
N GLU A 138 -16.73 14.29 -5.19
CA GLU A 138 -17.73 13.29 -5.54
C GLU A 138 -17.69 12.12 -4.58
N SER A 139 -18.85 11.53 -4.29
CA SER A 139 -18.93 10.19 -3.71
C SER A 139 -18.72 9.18 -4.85
N PHE A 140 -17.64 8.41 -4.77
CA PHE A 140 -17.33 7.41 -5.78
C PHE A 140 -17.77 5.98 -5.38
N GLY A 141 -18.35 5.84 -4.19
CA GLY A 141 -18.86 4.57 -3.67
C GLY A 141 -19.34 4.71 -2.23
N ARG A 142 -19.77 3.59 -1.67
CA ARG A 142 -20.19 3.49 -0.26
C ARG A 142 -19.56 2.29 0.40
N THR A 143 -19.23 2.45 1.67
CA THR A 143 -18.69 1.40 2.53
C THR A 143 -19.75 0.36 2.89
N HIS A 144 -19.34 -0.66 3.63
CA HIS A 144 -20.24 -1.68 4.16
C HIS A 144 -21.33 -1.10 5.08
N GLU A 145 -21.00 -0.11 5.91
CA GLU A 145 -21.95 0.60 6.80
C GLU A 145 -22.68 1.76 6.10
N GLY A 146 -22.47 1.95 4.79
CA GLY A 146 -23.18 2.93 3.98
C GLY A 146 -22.61 4.35 4.03
N ARG A 147 -21.40 4.57 4.57
CA ARG A 147 -20.71 5.86 4.51
C ARG A 147 -20.22 6.14 3.11
N ASP A 148 -20.28 7.39 2.68
CA ASP A 148 -19.76 7.81 1.39
C ASP A 148 -18.22 7.75 1.35
N LEU A 149 -17.69 7.31 0.21
CA LEU A 149 -16.26 7.35 -0.10
C LEU A 149 -15.99 8.60 -0.95
N TRP A 150 -15.30 9.57 -0.37
CA TRP A 150 -15.07 10.88 -1.01
C TRP A 150 -13.80 10.92 -1.83
N ALA A 151 -13.92 11.40 -3.06
CA ALA A 151 -12.80 11.77 -3.91
C ALA A 151 -12.81 13.29 -4.16
N ILE A 152 -11.68 13.92 -3.91
CA ILE A 152 -11.41 15.33 -4.19
C ILE A 152 -10.64 15.38 -5.51
N ARG A 153 -11.12 16.15 -6.49
CA ARG A 153 -10.40 16.46 -7.71
C ARG A 153 -9.99 17.92 -7.67
N VAL A 154 -8.68 18.17 -7.79
CA VAL A 154 -8.11 19.52 -7.82
C VAL A 154 -7.47 19.74 -9.19
N THR A 155 -7.99 20.73 -9.93
CA THR A 155 -7.50 21.10 -11.27
C THR A 155 -8.11 22.42 -11.71
N SER A 156 -7.46 23.18 -12.58
CA SER A 156 -8.05 24.39 -13.18
C SER A 156 -9.19 24.02 -14.14
N GLN A 157 -10.42 24.41 -13.82
CA GLN A 157 -11.60 24.15 -14.67
C GLN A 157 -11.58 24.97 -15.96
N ALA A 158 -11.09 26.21 -15.92
CA ALA A 158 -11.01 27.08 -17.09
C ALA A 158 -10.15 26.49 -18.22
N LYS A 159 -9.26 25.55 -17.88
CA LYS A 159 -8.35 24.88 -18.82
C LYS A 159 -8.59 23.37 -18.86
N GLN A 160 -9.78 22.91 -18.54
CA GLN A 160 -10.17 21.50 -18.68
C GLN A 160 -10.12 21.10 -20.17
N LYS A 161 -8.94 20.73 -20.62
CA LYS A 161 -8.79 19.99 -21.88
C LYS A 161 -8.97 18.50 -21.56
N ALA A 162 -9.70 17.78 -22.37
CA ALA A 162 -9.68 16.33 -22.35
C ALA A 162 -8.21 15.88 -22.37
N GLY A 163 -7.86 14.88 -21.54
CA GLY A 163 -6.54 14.29 -21.58
C GLY A 163 -5.47 14.91 -20.69
N LYS A 164 -5.82 15.68 -19.67
CA LYS A 164 -4.84 15.99 -18.63
C LYS A 164 -4.37 14.70 -17.96
N PRO A 165 -3.05 14.52 -17.71
CA PRO A 165 -2.56 13.41 -16.91
C PRO A 165 -3.09 13.52 -15.48
N VAL A 166 -3.31 12.37 -14.86
CA VAL A 166 -3.86 12.27 -13.51
C VAL A 166 -2.76 11.80 -12.55
N VAL A 167 -2.64 12.48 -11.42
CA VAL A 167 -1.92 11.99 -10.23
C VAL A 167 -2.95 11.64 -9.18
N PHE A 168 -2.79 10.49 -8.55
CA PHE A 168 -3.71 9.96 -7.56
C PHE A 168 -3.03 9.81 -6.20
N LEU A 169 -3.65 10.37 -5.17
CA LEU A 169 -3.20 10.25 -3.78
C LEU A 169 -4.32 9.59 -2.98
N ASN A 170 -4.00 8.61 -2.16
CA ASN A 170 -4.98 7.98 -1.30
C ASN A 170 -4.40 7.70 0.08
N ALA A 171 -5.26 7.54 1.08
CA ALA A 171 -4.88 7.38 2.47
C ALA A 171 -5.88 6.51 3.23
N LEU A 172 -5.44 6.00 4.37
CA LEU A 172 -6.25 5.28 5.35
C LEU A 172 -6.92 4.01 4.79
N HIS A 173 -6.18 3.15 4.10
CA HIS A 173 -6.61 1.76 3.91
C HIS A 173 -6.72 1.06 5.26
N HIS A 174 -5.76 1.29 6.16
CA HIS A 174 -5.76 0.76 7.51
C HIS A 174 -6.21 1.83 8.49
N ALA A 175 -7.26 1.54 9.23
CA ALA A 175 -8.00 2.52 10.00
C ALA A 175 -7.20 3.22 11.12
N ARG A 176 -6.21 2.52 11.72
CA ARG A 176 -5.35 3.05 12.81
C ARG A 176 -4.29 4.05 12.35
N GLU A 177 -4.11 4.22 11.05
CA GLU A 177 -3.04 5.04 10.46
C GLU A 177 -3.47 6.50 10.23
N VAL A 178 -3.96 7.13 11.29
CA VAL A 178 -4.70 8.41 11.24
C VAL A 178 -3.89 9.60 10.68
N MET A 179 -2.55 9.59 10.79
CA MET A 179 -1.68 10.63 10.23
C MET A 179 -1.79 10.71 8.69
N THR A 180 -2.11 9.61 8.03
CA THR A 180 -2.22 9.54 6.57
C THR A 180 -3.32 10.43 6.03
N VAL A 181 -4.43 10.54 6.76
CA VAL A 181 -5.55 11.45 6.44
C VAL A 181 -5.09 12.89 6.43
N GLU A 182 -4.28 13.28 7.43
CA GLU A 182 -3.75 14.65 7.53
C GLU A 182 -2.86 15.01 6.33
N VAL A 183 -2.06 14.04 5.83
CA VAL A 183 -1.22 14.24 4.64
C VAL A 183 -2.06 14.42 3.38
N ALA A 184 -3.11 13.63 3.22
CA ALA A 184 -4.00 13.71 2.05
C ALA A 184 -4.81 15.01 2.04
N LEU A 185 -5.38 15.40 3.17
CA LEU A 185 -6.10 16.66 3.32
C LEU A 185 -5.19 17.89 3.16
N ASP A 186 -3.96 17.83 3.69
CA ASP A 186 -2.95 18.89 3.50
C ASP A 186 -2.58 19.06 2.03
N ALA A 187 -2.46 17.97 1.27
CA ALA A 187 -2.18 18.05 -0.17
C ALA A 187 -3.31 18.77 -0.92
N ALA A 188 -4.57 18.45 -0.63
CA ALA A 188 -5.72 19.12 -1.24
C ALA A 188 -5.78 20.61 -0.91
N ASP A 189 -5.64 20.95 0.37
CA ASP A 189 -5.64 22.33 0.86
C ASP A 189 -4.47 23.13 0.27
N TYR A 190 -3.26 22.58 0.32
CA TYR A 190 -2.07 23.23 -0.24
C TYR A 190 -2.23 23.56 -1.72
N LEU A 191 -2.72 22.63 -2.53
CA LEU A 191 -2.92 22.83 -3.95
C LEU A 191 -3.95 23.93 -4.23
N ALA A 192 -5.09 23.90 -3.53
CA ALA A 192 -6.17 24.85 -3.72
C ALA A 192 -5.78 26.28 -3.25
N THR A 193 -5.17 26.41 -2.08
CA THR A 193 -4.79 27.70 -1.50
C THR A 193 -3.65 28.38 -2.23
N ASN A 194 -2.72 27.64 -2.82
CA ASN A 194 -1.53 28.19 -3.46
C ASN A 194 -1.68 28.42 -4.96
N TYR A 195 -2.78 28.04 -5.61
CA TYR A 195 -2.99 28.25 -7.05
C TYR A 195 -2.85 29.71 -7.48
N GLY A 196 -3.35 30.63 -6.69
CA GLY A 196 -3.31 32.08 -6.97
C GLY A 196 -1.94 32.72 -6.76
N THR A 197 -1.09 32.15 -5.92
CA THR A 197 0.13 32.79 -5.40
C THR A 197 1.42 32.08 -5.75
N ASN A 198 1.36 30.78 -6.10
CA ASN A 198 2.53 29.97 -6.46
C ASN A 198 2.45 29.56 -7.94
N ASN A 199 3.37 30.05 -8.74
CA ASN A 199 3.40 29.78 -10.18
C ASN A 199 3.59 28.29 -10.52
N GLU A 200 4.31 27.54 -9.70
CA GLU A 200 4.51 26.11 -9.90
C GLU A 200 3.21 25.33 -9.65
N VAL A 201 2.49 25.64 -8.58
CA VAL A 201 1.17 25.05 -8.29
C VAL A 201 0.17 25.39 -9.39
N ARG A 202 0.22 26.63 -9.90
CA ARG A 202 -0.61 27.04 -11.05
C ARG A 202 -0.30 26.19 -12.29
N ASP A 203 0.98 26.03 -12.65
CA ASP A 203 1.38 25.20 -13.79
C ASP A 203 0.90 23.74 -13.63
N TRP A 204 1.02 23.18 -12.43
CA TRP A 204 0.55 21.83 -12.16
C TRP A 204 -0.96 21.68 -12.40
N LEU A 205 -1.77 22.55 -11.81
CA LEU A 205 -3.23 22.45 -11.91
C LEU A 205 -3.77 22.85 -13.28
N ASP A 206 -3.04 23.69 -14.03
CA ASP A 206 -3.35 24.01 -15.41
C ASP A 206 -3.08 22.82 -16.36
N ARG A 207 -2.15 21.92 -16.01
CA ARG A 207 -1.66 20.85 -16.88
C ARG A 207 -1.99 19.44 -16.42
N ALA A 208 -2.36 19.23 -15.16
CA ALA A 208 -2.70 17.95 -14.57
C ALA A 208 -4.00 18.01 -13.78
N GLU A 209 -4.54 16.84 -13.46
CA GLU A 209 -5.59 16.61 -12.47
C GLU A 209 -5.00 15.88 -11.29
N ILE A 210 -5.25 16.37 -10.09
CA ILE A 210 -4.83 15.72 -8.86
C ILE A 210 -6.08 15.19 -8.18
N TRP A 211 -6.18 13.87 -8.10
CA TRP A 211 -7.27 13.17 -7.42
C TRP A 211 -6.80 12.69 -6.06
N ILE A 212 -7.60 12.92 -5.02
CA ILE A 212 -7.23 12.64 -3.64
C ILE A 212 -8.39 11.94 -2.95
N VAL A 213 -8.15 10.73 -2.44
CA VAL A 213 -9.07 10.01 -1.54
C VAL A 213 -8.48 10.07 -0.13
N PRO A 214 -8.98 10.96 0.73
CA PRO A 214 -8.37 11.17 2.04
C PRO A 214 -8.62 10.02 3.01
N MET A 215 -9.64 9.19 2.76
CA MET A 215 -10.03 8.11 3.66
C MET A 215 -10.70 6.98 2.86
N VAL A 216 -9.95 5.88 2.66
CA VAL A 216 -10.45 4.69 1.95
C VAL A 216 -11.34 3.83 2.87
N ASN A 217 -11.10 3.84 4.17
CA ASN A 217 -11.75 2.99 5.17
C ASN A 217 -12.43 3.80 6.29
N PRO A 218 -13.51 4.53 5.99
CA PRO A 218 -14.19 5.36 7.00
C PRO A 218 -14.95 4.55 8.06
N ASP A 219 -15.37 3.31 7.77
CA ASP A 219 -16.00 2.43 8.75
C ASP A 219 -15.01 1.97 9.81
N GLY A 220 -13.84 1.48 9.37
CA GLY A 220 -12.75 1.15 10.29
C GLY A 220 -12.27 2.37 11.07
N SER A 221 -12.21 3.55 10.42
CA SER A 221 -11.91 4.82 11.11
C SER A 221 -12.88 5.08 12.25
N ASN A 222 -14.19 4.94 12.02
CA ASN A 222 -15.18 5.12 13.08
C ASN A 222 -14.90 4.19 14.27
N LYS A 223 -14.55 2.93 13.99
CA LYS A 223 -14.21 1.95 15.03
C LYS A 223 -12.95 2.33 15.82
N VAL A 224 -11.95 2.93 15.16
CA VAL A 224 -10.75 3.49 15.82
C VAL A 224 -11.10 4.57 16.84
N TRP A 225 -12.10 5.40 16.53
CA TRP A 225 -12.52 6.49 17.41
C TRP A 225 -13.45 6.04 18.53
N THR A 226 -14.18 4.94 18.39
CA THR A 226 -15.29 4.59 19.31
C THR A 226 -15.06 3.32 20.11
N GLU A 227 -14.19 2.40 19.62
CA GLU A 227 -14.09 1.06 20.22
C GLU A 227 -12.64 0.59 20.44
N ASP A 228 -11.79 0.63 19.40
CA ASP A 228 -10.43 0.08 19.42
C ASP A 228 -9.50 0.93 18.56
N SER A 229 -8.73 1.81 19.20
CA SER A 229 -7.81 2.73 18.52
C SER A 229 -6.72 2.04 17.71
N MET A 230 -6.53 0.72 17.90
CA MET A 230 -5.60 -0.09 17.14
C MET A 230 -6.27 -0.92 16.04
N TRP A 231 -7.56 -0.69 15.74
CA TRP A 231 -8.28 -1.36 14.68
C TRP A 231 -7.68 -1.07 13.31
N ARG A 232 -7.40 -2.11 12.52
CA ARG A 232 -6.75 -1.99 11.21
C ARG A 232 -7.72 -2.11 10.03
N LYS A 233 -8.62 -3.09 10.09
CA LYS A 233 -9.46 -3.57 9.00
C LYS A 233 -10.69 -2.68 8.75
N ASN A 234 -11.50 -2.98 7.72
CA ASN A 234 -12.85 -2.44 7.61
C ASN A 234 -13.80 -3.10 8.64
N THR A 235 -15.11 -2.96 8.48
CA THR A 235 -16.09 -3.54 9.41
C THR A 235 -16.97 -4.61 8.76
N SER A 236 -16.52 -5.21 7.65
CA SER A 236 -17.27 -6.27 6.97
C SER A 236 -17.32 -7.54 7.83
N GLY A 237 -18.53 -8.05 8.07
CA GLY A 237 -18.73 -9.19 8.96
C GLY A 237 -18.41 -8.89 10.43
N SER A 238 -18.00 -9.90 11.21
CA SER A 238 -17.65 -9.74 12.63
C SER A 238 -16.23 -9.25 12.85
N ASP A 239 -15.30 -9.65 11.98
CA ASP A 239 -13.87 -9.48 12.19
C ASP A 239 -13.23 -8.48 11.23
N GLY A 240 -13.97 -8.01 10.21
CA GLY A 240 -13.47 -7.11 9.17
C GLY A 240 -12.49 -7.78 8.20
N VAL A 241 -12.16 -7.05 7.14
CA VAL A 241 -11.22 -7.44 6.07
C VAL A 241 -10.13 -6.38 5.94
N ASP A 242 -8.89 -6.81 5.74
CA ASP A 242 -7.79 -5.91 5.36
C ASP A 242 -7.99 -5.48 3.90
N VAL A 243 -8.46 -4.24 3.72
CA VAL A 243 -8.78 -3.68 2.40
C VAL A 243 -7.56 -3.70 1.47
N ASN A 244 -6.34 -3.55 2.03
CA ASN A 244 -5.09 -3.60 1.27
C ASN A 244 -4.49 -5.02 1.14
N ARG A 245 -5.33 -6.04 1.27
CA ARG A 245 -5.07 -7.45 0.92
C ARG A 245 -6.18 -8.00 0.03
N ASN A 246 -7.16 -7.16 -0.36
CA ASN A 246 -8.37 -7.59 -1.06
C ASN A 246 -8.36 -7.30 -2.57
N TYR A 247 -7.33 -6.61 -3.11
CA TYR A 247 -7.21 -6.35 -4.55
C TYR A 247 -6.89 -7.63 -5.34
N PRO A 248 -7.39 -7.77 -6.59
CA PRO A 248 -7.39 -9.07 -7.28
C PRO A 248 -6.03 -9.54 -7.80
N TYR A 249 -5.09 -8.63 -8.07
CA TYR A 249 -3.79 -9.05 -8.58
C TYR A 249 -2.99 -9.80 -7.52
N ARG A 250 -2.59 -11.01 -7.83
CA ARG A 250 -1.86 -11.93 -6.93
C ARG A 250 -2.55 -12.18 -5.58
N TRP A 251 -3.85 -12.02 -5.48
CA TRP A 251 -4.61 -12.33 -4.26
C TRP A 251 -4.36 -13.78 -3.83
N ASN A 252 -3.97 -13.99 -2.57
CA ASN A 252 -3.66 -15.32 -2.00
C ASN A 252 -2.55 -16.10 -2.74
N GLN A 253 -1.46 -15.44 -3.16
CA GLN A 253 -0.43 -16.12 -3.96
C GLN A 253 0.96 -16.19 -3.34
N CYS A 254 1.36 -15.28 -2.46
CA CYS A 254 2.72 -15.23 -1.93
C CYS A 254 2.82 -15.22 -0.40
N ASN A 255 1.83 -15.75 0.28
CA ASN A 255 1.76 -15.82 1.76
C ASN A 255 1.86 -14.43 2.44
N GLY A 256 1.55 -13.37 1.73
CA GLY A 256 1.56 -11.99 2.23
C GLY A 256 0.26 -11.55 2.88
N SER A 257 -0.71 -12.46 3.02
CA SER A 257 -2.02 -12.24 3.63
C SER A 257 -2.56 -13.51 4.28
N SER A 258 -3.53 -13.37 5.18
CA SER A 258 -4.16 -14.48 5.88
C SER A 258 -5.52 -14.86 5.29
N GLY A 259 -5.85 -16.15 5.32
CA GLY A 259 -7.21 -16.67 5.08
C GLY A 259 -8.07 -16.73 6.33
N SER A 260 -7.54 -16.42 7.52
CA SER A 260 -8.28 -16.45 8.79
C SER A 260 -8.94 -15.09 9.07
N PRO A 261 -10.25 -15.02 9.30
CA PRO A 261 -10.95 -13.77 9.65
C PRO A 261 -10.39 -13.08 10.89
N SER A 262 -9.87 -13.84 11.85
CA SER A 262 -9.29 -13.30 13.09
C SER A 262 -7.93 -12.61 12.91
N SER A 263 -7.27 -12.78 11.74
CA SER A 263 -6.01 -12.13 11.44
C SER A 263 -6.20 -10.67 11.04
N ASP A 264 -5.28 -9.81 11.45
CA ASP A 264 -5.26 -8.40 11.03
C ASP A 264 -4.92 -8.23 9.53
N THR A 265 -4.38 -9.27 8.87
CA THR A 265 -4.12 -9.30 7.42
C THR A 265 -5.10 -10.19 6.66
N TYR A 266 -6.32 -10.40 7.19
CA TYR A 266 -7.35 -11.19 6.51
C TYR A 266 -7.74 -10.58 5.17
N ARG A 267 -7.55 -11.34 4.09
CA ARG A 267 -7.72 -10.89 2.70
C ARG A 267 -9.17 -10.89 2.19
N GLY A 268 -10.14 -11.26 3.05
CA GLY A 268 -11.54 -11.43 2.64
C GLY A 268 -11.86 -12.80 2.03
N PRO A 269 -13.15 -13.07 1.77
CA PRO A 269 -13.61 -14.35 1.23
C PRO A 269 -13.25 -14.56 -0.24
N SER A 270 -13.05 -13.48 -0.98
CA SER A 270 -12.63 -13.48 -2.39
C SER A 270 -11.95 -12.18 -2.77
N ALA A 271 -11.20 -12.20 -3.86
CA ALA A 271 -10.60 -11.00 -4.42
C ALA A 271 -11.67 -9.96 -4.78
N GLY A 272 -11.50 -8.73 -4.33
CA GLY A 272 -12.44 -7.64 -4.56
C GLY A 272 -13.81 -7.82 -3.88
N SER A 273 -13.88 -8.57 -2.78
CA SER A 273 -15.13 -8.76 -2.03
C SER A 273 -15.62 -7.47 -1.35
N GLU A 274 -14.71 -6.57 -0.97
CA GLU A 274 -15.04 -5.41 -0.15
C GLU A 274 -15.54 -4.23 -0.99
N ASN A 275 -16.54 -3.52 -0.46
CA ASN A 275 -17.12 -2.36 -1.12
C ASN A 275 -16.09 -1.27 -1.37
N GLU A 276 -15.22 -1.02 -0.41
CA GLU A 276 -14.13 -0.06 -0.48
C GLU A 276 -13.16 -0.42 -1.61
N THR A 277 -12.76 -1.70 -1.70
CA THR A 277 -11.89 -2.20 -2.77
C THR A 277 -12.55 -2.05 -4.15
N GLN A 278 -13.83 -2.42 -4.28
CA GLN A 278 -14.59 -2.29 -5.53
C GLN A 278 -14.70 -0.83 -5.97
N ALA A 279 -15.01 0.08 -5.04
CA ALA A 279 -15.12 1.50 -5.32
C ALA A 279 -13.76 2.08 -5.77
N MET A 280 -12.67 1.74 -5.08
CA MET A 280 -11.32 2.15 -5.46
C MET A 280 -10.94 1.62 -6.84
N MET A 281 -11.24 0.36 -7.13
CA MET A 281 -10.99 -0.23 -8.46
C MET A 281 -11.78 0.47 -9.56
N ALA A 282 -13.04 0.81 -9.32
CA ALA A 282 -13.88 1.54 -10.27
C ALA A 282 -13.35 2.96 -10.49
N LEU A 283 -12.97 3.68 -9.43
CA LEU A 283 -12.38 5.01 -9.52
C LEU A 283 -11.08 5.00 -10.33
N VAL A 284 -10.12 4.14 -9.96
CA VAL A 284 -8.84 4.03 -10.66
C VAL A 284 -9.01 3.63 -12.13
N GLY A 285 -9.91 2.68 -12.40
CA GLY A 285 -10.27 2.26 -13.77
C GLY A 285 -10.81 3.41 -14.63
N ARG A 286 -11.56 4.35 -14.02
CA ARG A 286 -12.14 5.53 -14.66
C ARG A 286 -11.10 6.64 -14.88
N ILE A 287 -10.36 7.02 -13.80
CA ILE A 287 -9.44 8.17 -13.86
C ILE A 287 -8.09 7.82 -14.49
N ARG A 288 -7.67 6.54 -14.43
CA ARG A 288 -6.41 6.01 -14.97
C ARG A 288 -5.21 6.91 -14.68
N PRO A 289 -4.76 6.95 -13.43
CA PRO A 289 -3.66 7.81 -13.04
C PRO A 289 -2.35 7.38 -13.71
N VAL A 290 -1.47 8.35 -13.92
CA VAL A 290 -0.08 8.11 -14.34
C VAL A 290 0.75 7.68 -13.14
N TYR A 291 0.60 8.40 -12.04
CA TYR A 291 1.22 8.09 -10.75
C TYR A 291 0.17 7.93 -9.65
N SER A 292 0.48 7.10 -8.68
CA SER A 292 -0.26 7.00 -7.43
C SER A 292 0.67 7.00 -6.22
N ILE A 293 0.22 7.61 -5.11
CA ILE A 293 0.82 7.41 -3.79
C ILE A 293 -0.28 6.99 -2.82
N SER A 294 -0.09 5.84 -2.18
CA SER A 294 -0.87 5.35 -1.07
C SER A 294 -0.12 5.67 0.23
N PHE A 295 -0.70 6.51 1.08
CA PHE A 295 -0.10 6.87 2.35
C PHE A 295 -0.49 5.86 3.41
N HIS A 296 0.53 5.29 4.06
CA HIS A 296 0.46 4.35 5.16
C HIS A 296 1.31 4.83 6.34
N SER A 297 1.23 4.16 7.44
CA SER A 297 2.16 4.29 8.57
C SER A 297 2.30 2.95 9.29
N TYR A 298 3.46 2.68 9.88
CA TYR A 298 4.66 3.53 10.00
C TYR A 298 5.91 2.71 9.62
N SER A 299 7.02 3.33 9.22
CA SER A 299 8.35 2.69 9.08
C SER A 299 9.36 3.54 8.31
N GLU A 300 9.01 4.74 7.83
CA GLU A 300 9.87 5.60 7.01
C GLU A 300 10.36 4.91 5.73
N LEU A 301 9.44 4.28 4.99
CA LEU A 301 9.72 3.56 3.76
C LEU A 301 9.07 4.22 2.55
N VAL A 302 9.66 4.00 1.36
CA VAL A 302 9.06 4.25 0.05
C VAL A 302 9.04 2.92 -0.69
N LEU A 303 7.85 2.30 -0.75
CA LEU A 303 7.68 0.99 -1.36
C LEU A 303 7.13 1.13 -2.79
N TYR A 304 7.57 0.21 -3.66
CA TYR A 304 7.15 0.14 -5.05
C TYR A 304 6.92 -1.32 -5.48
N PRO A 305 6.14 -1.57 -6.56
CA PRO A 305 5.85 -2.93 -7.00
C PRO A 305 7.09 -3.66 -7.56
N TYR A 306 7.09 -5.01 -7.54
CA TYR A 306 6.01 -5.81 -7.00
C TYR A 306 6.23 -6.11 -5.52
N SER A 307 5.14 -6.31 -4.80
CA SER A 307 5.17 -6.60 -3.36
C SER A 307 5.26 -8.10 -3.05
N CYS A 308 4.92 -8.96 -4.01
CA CYS A 308 5.14 -10.40 -3.95
C CYS A 308 6.62 -10.76 -4.18
N ASP A 309 7.05 -11.81 -3.49
CA ASP A 309 8.45 -12.25 -3.39
C ASP A 309 9.14 -12.47 -4.76
N GLY A 310 10.35 -11.96 -4.87
CA GLY A 310 11.31 -12.29 -5.95
C GLY A 310 11.10 -11.59 -7.29
N GLU A 311 10.11 -10.73 -7.45
CA GLU A 311 9.85 -10.08 -8.73
C GLU A 311 10.04 -8.56 -8.70
N HIS A 312 10.63 -8.06 -9.79
CA HIS A 312 10.74 -6.65 -10.09
C HIS A 312 9.91 -6.29 -11.32
N VAL A 313 9.47 -5.05 -11.37
CA VAL A 313 8.75 -4.53 -12.55
C VAL A 313 9.68 -4.41 -13.76
N PRO A 314 9.19 -4.61 -15.00
CA PRO A 314 10.00 -4.40 -16.21
C PRO A 314 10.57 -2.99 -16.34
N GLN A 315 9.81 -1.96 -15.93
CA GLN A 315 10.20 -0.53 -16.01
C GLN A 315 10.97 -0.06 -14.77
N ARG A 316 11.98 -0.80 -14.34
CA ARG A 316 12.77 -0.50 -13.12
C ARG A 316 13.31 0.93 -13.09
N ASP A 317 13.79 1.44 -14.21
CA ASP A 317 14.40 2.77 -14.31
C ASP A 317 13.42 3.89 -13.94
N VAL A 318 12.13 3.72 -14.26
CA VAL A 318 11.08 4.66 -13.94
C VAL A 318 10.54 4.41 -12.53
N VAL A 319 10.16 3.17 -12.22
CA VAL A 319 9.46 2.81 -10.98
C VAL A 319 10.41 2.82 -9.78
N GLU A 320 11.47 2.00 -9.83
CA GLU A 320 12.44 1.95 -8.73
C GLU A 320 13.27 3.24 -8.67
N GLY A 321 13.67 3.80 -9.84
CA GLY A 321 14.38 5.08 -9.89
C GLY A 321 13.58 6.21 -9.27
N GLY A 322 12.27 6.27 -9.52
CA GLY A 322 11.34 7.22 -8.92
C GLY A 322 11.21 7.03 -7.40
N GLY A 323 11.04 5.81 -6.93
CA GLY A 323 10.97 5.48 -5.51
C GLY A 323 12.24 5.87 -4.75
N LYS A 324 13.42 5.56 -5.32
CA LYS A 324 14.72 5.97 -4.78
C LYS A 324 14.88 7.49 -4.73
N ALA A 325 14.46 8.20 -5.79
CA ALA A 325 14.50 9.66 -5.82
C ALA A 325 13.59 10.28 -4.77
N MET A 326 12.36 9.79 -4.59
CA MET A 326 11.45 10.26 -3.55
C MET A 326 12.02 10.02 -2.15
N ALA A 327 12.56 8.84 -1.88
CA ALA A 327 13.14 8.50 -0.58
C ALA A 327 14.25 9.50 -0.18
N GLN A 328 15.07 9.94 -1.14
CA GLN A 328 16.11 10.96 -0.90
C GLN A 328 15.55 12.35 -0.53
N LEU A 329 14.30 12.64 -0.89
CA LEU A 329 13.63 13.89 -0.51
C LEU A 329 13.04 13.85 0.90
N LEU A 330 12.87 12.67 1.50
CA LEU A 330 12.21 12.47 2.78
C LEU A 330 13.25 12.23 3.89
N PRO A 331 13.56 13.24 4.72
CA PRO A 331 14.42 13.04 5.89
C PRO A 331 13.71 12.17 6.93
N SER A 332 14.46 11.29 7.62
CA SER A 332 13.94 10.51 8.73
C SER A 332 13.62 11.40 9.94
N ASP A 333 12.69 10.94 10.78
CA ASP A 333 12.26 11.66 11.99
C ASP A 333 13.39 11.76 13.03
N GLY A 334 14.32 10.82 13.03
CA GLY A 334 15.51 10.82 13.87
C GLY A 334 16.62 11.81 13.45
N GLY A 335 16.46 12.51 12.35
CA GLY A 335 17.26 13.67 11.94
C GLY A 335 18.47 13.39 11.04
N SER A 336 19.08 12.21 10.99
CA SER A 336 20.31 11.94 10.23
C SER A 336 20.17 10.99 9.04
N GLY A 337 18.97 10.50 8.76
CA GLY A 337 18.70 9.51 7.70
C GLY A 337 17.74 10.02 6.64
N LYS A 338 17.42 9.12 5.74
CA LYS A 338 16.36 9.24 4.74
C LYS A 338 15.45 8.04 4.83
N TYR A 339 14.24 8.14 4.25
CA TYR A 339 13.37 7.00 4.06
C TYR A 339 14.06 5.93 3.23
N ALA A 340 13.81 4.65 3.55
CA ALA A 340 14.38 3.54 2.81
C ALA A 340 13.50 3.16 1.60
N PRO A 341 14.05 3.12 0.37
CA PRO A 341 13.32 2.68 -0.81
C PRO A 341 13.52 1.19 -1.08
N GLY A 342 12.47 0.49 -1.47
CA GLY A 342 12.56 -0.93 -1.88
C GLY A 342 11.22 -1.52 -2.29
N THR A 343 11.22 -2.77 -2.73
CA THR A 343 9.99 -3.56 -2.80
C THR A 343 9.62 -4.05 -1.39
N SER A 344 8.33 -4.33 -1.17
CA SER A 344 7.89 -4.77 0.17
C SER A 344 8.63 -6.04 0.61
N TRP A 345 8.80 -7.03 -0.28
CA TRP A 345 9.49 -8.27 0.05
C TRP A 345 11.01 -8.11 0.29
N GLU A 346 11.64 -7.04 -0.20
CA GLU A 346 13.06 -6.77 0.05
C GLU A 346 13.31 -6.15 1.41
N ILE A 347 12.48 -5.17 1.82
CA ILE A 347 12.78 -4.30 2.96
C ILE A 347 11.71 -4.32 4.06
N LEU A 348 10.62 -5.07 3.87
CA LEU A 348 9.54 -5.23 4.83
C LEU A 348 9.13 -6.70 4.89
N TYR A 349 8.09 -7.10 4.17
CA TYR A 349 7.62 -8.47 3.99
C TYR A 349 6.81 -8.58 2.70
N ALA A 350 6.64 -9.81 2.20
CA ALA A 350 5.81 -10.05 1.02
C ALA A 350 4.34 -9.67 1.29
N VAL A 351 3.71 -9.04 0.32
CA VAL A 351 2.30 -8.62 0.37
C VAL A 351 1.61 -9.13 -0.88
N ASP A 352 0.47 -9.78 -0.72
CA ASP A 352 -0.42 -10.14 -1.83
C ASP A 352 -1.76 -9.42 -1.74
N GLY A 353 -2.42 -9.24 -2.87
CA GLY A 353 -3.69 -8.51 -2.93
C GLY A 353 -3.60 -7.04 -2.55
N GLY A 354 -2.43 -6.41 -2.66
CA GLY A 354 -2.22 -4.99 -2.39
C GLY A 354 -2.61 -4.08 -3.57
N ASP A 355 -2.94 -2.82 -3.26
CA ASP A 355 -3.39 -1.81 -4.22
C ASP A 355 -2.33 -1.47 -5.27
N ILE A 356 -1.05 -1.30 -4.86
CA ILE A 356 0.01 -0.88 -5.77
C ILE A 356 0.30 -1.93 -6.84
N ASP A 357 0.34 -3.20 -6.50
CA ASP A 357 0.59 -4.28 -7.46
C ASP A 357 -0.55 -4.38 -8.48
N TRP A 358 -1.79 -4.25 -8.00
CA TRP A 358 -2.97 -4.23 -8.86
C TRP A 358 -2.99 -3.02 -9.80
N MET A 359 -2.73 -1.81 -9.30
CA MET A 359 -2.68 -0.60 -10.11
C MET A 359 -1.62 -0.68 -11.21
N TYR A 360 -0.42 -1.14 -10.86
CA TYR A 360 0.67 -1.29 -11.82
C TYR A 360 0.32 -2.32 -12.89
N ASN A 361 -0.06 -3.54 -12.50
CA ASN A 361 -0.30 -4.62 -13.42
C ASN A 361 -1.53 -4.40 -14.31
N THR A 362 -2.62 -3.85 -13.76
CA THR A 362 -3.90 -3.73 -14.46
C THR A 362 -3.99 -2.47 -15.31
N HIS A 363 -3.41 -1.37 -14.84
CA HIS A 363 -3.58 -0.04 -15.44
C HIS A 363 -2.28 0.65 -15.83
N ASN A 364 -1.12 0.04 -15.61
CA ASN A 364 0.21 0.63 -15.83
C ASN A 364 0.41 1.97 -15.06
N VAL A 365 -0.24 2.11 -13.92
CA VAL A 365 0.03 3.19 -12.98
C VAL A 365 1.43 3.01 -12.42
N ILE A 366 2.16 4.06 -12.16
CA ILE A 366 3.42 4.03 -11.39
C ILE A 366 3.08 4.32 -9.93
N PRO A 367 2.84 3.29 -9.09
CA PRO A 367 2.33 3.49 -7.75
C PRO A 367 3.43 3.34 -6.71
N TYR A 368 3.25 4.04 -5.60
CA TYR A 368 4.10 3.96 -4.43
C TYR A 368 3.27 3.84 -3.16
N VAL A 369 3.80 3.16 -2.16
CA VAL A 369 3.39 3.30 -0.76
C VAL A 369 4.43 4.16 -0.05
N ILE A 370 3.97 5.11 0.75
CA ILE A 370 4.83 5.83 1.69
C ILE A 370 4.40 5.48 3.10
N GLU A 371 5.25 4.73 3.80
CA GLU A 371 5.11 4.45 5.22
C GLU A 371 5.63 5.66 6.01
N LEU A 372 4.70 6.43 6.55
CA LEU A 372 4.99 7.67 7.28
C LEU A 372 5.65 7.37 8.63
N ASN A 373 6.36 8.31 9.17
CA ASN A 373 6.88 8.35 10.54
C ASN A 373 7.72 7.12 10.93
N SER A 374 8.56 7.29 11.94
CA SER A 374 9.41 6.21 12.44
C SER A 374 8.69 5.30 13.44
N THR A 375 9.32 4.20 13.78
CA THR A 375 8.83 3.24 14.80
C THR A 375 8.64 3.90 16.18
N SER A 376 9.42 4.93 16.50
CA SER A 376 9.27 5.65 17.77
C SER A 376 8.00 6.51 17.85
N GLN A 377 7.44 6.93 16.72
CA GLN A 377 6.18 7.67 16.64
C GLN A 377 4.96 6.75 16.57
N GLY A 378 5.09 5.59 15.94
CA GLY A 378 3.98 4.63 15.79
C GLY A 378 2.84 5.13 14.88
N PHE A 379 1.65 4.52 15.02
CA PHE A 379 0.48 4.84 14.19
C PHE A 379 -0.13 6.20 14.48
N GLN A 380 -0.13 6.61 15.74
CA GLN A 380 -0.86 7.76 16.26
C GLN A 380 0.06 8.65 17.08
N PRO A 381 1.07 9.29 16.43
CA PRO A 381 1.95 10.21 17.14
C PRO A 381 1.18 11.42 17.68
N SER A 382 1.71 12.12 18.69
CA SER A 382 1.07 13.33 19.19
C SER A 382 0.82 14.32 18.03
N PHE A 383 -0.45 14.68 17.83
CA PHE A 383 -0.88 15.58 16.75
C PHE A 383 -0.13 16.91 16.79
N SER A 384 -0.11 17.55 17.94
CA SER A 384 0.53 18.87 18.12
C SER A 384 2.04 18.83 17.87
N ALA A 385 2.70 17.73 18.19
CA ALA A 385 4.14 17.58 18.02
C ALA A 385 4.54 17.19 16.59
N TRP A 386 3.72 16.40 15.89
CA TRP A 386 4.14 15.71 14.66
C TRP A 386 3.37 16.09 13.40
N ARG A 387 2.07 16.43 13.48
CA ARG A 387 1.26 16.68 12.27
C ARG A 387 1.95 17.63 11.29
N ASN A 388 2.33 18.81 11.73
CA ASN A 388 2.91 19.81 10.83
C ASN A 388 4.28 19.39 10.28
N LYS A 389 5.11 18.70 11.07
CA LYS A 389 6.40 18.17 10.62
C LYS A 389 6.21 17.12 9.53
N THR A 390 5.30 16.18 9.76
CA THR A 390 5.03 15.09 8.83
C THR A 390 4.45 15.60 7.50
N VAL A 391 3.40 16.42 7.54
CA VAL A 391 2.77 16.90 6.31
C VAL A 391 3.72 17.77 5.47
N GLN A 392 4.50 18.65 6.09
CA GLN A 392 5.47 19.50 5.38
C GLN A 392 6.59 18.67 4.74
N LYS A 393 7.10 17.67 5.46
CA LYS A 393 8.12 16.74 4.95
C LYS A 393 7.60 15.97 3.73
N VAL A 394 6.41 15.40 3.84
CA VAL A 394 5.85 14.51 2.81
C VAL A 394 5.39 15.26 1.55
N ARG A 395 5.18 16.57 1.63
CA ARG A 395 4.92 17.40 0.44
C ARG A 395 5.97 17.18 -0.66
N ALA A 396 7.24 17.00 -0.31
CA ALA A 396 8.31 16.78 -1.28
C ALA A 396 8.06 15.54 -2.17
N ALA A 397 7.44 14.49 -1.64
CA ALA A 397 7.17 13.25 -2.36
C ALA A 397 6.03 13.41 -3.38
N TRP A 398 4.86 13.90 -2.96
CA TRP A 398 3.74 14.05 -3.88
C TRP A 398 3.96 15.18 -4.90
N GLN A 399 4.71 16.23 -4.55
CA GLN A 399 5.16 17.24 -5.52
C GLN A 399 6.11 16.65 -6.56
N TYR A 400 6.99 15.73 -6.14
CA TYR A 400 7.88 15.03 -7.06
C TYR A 400 7.10 14.27 -8.12
N VAL A 401 6.08 13.48 -7.76
CA VAL A 401 5.31 12.73 -8.76
C VAL A 401 4.50 13.63 -9.68
N ILE A 402 4.00 14.79 -9.20
CA ILE A 402 3.35 15.78 -10.06
C ILE A 402 4.36 16.33 -11.09
N ARG A 403 5.55 16.76 -10.66
CA ARG A 403 6.61 17.24 -11.57
C ARG A 403 6.99 16.16 -12.58
N ARG A 404 7.17 14.92 -12.14
CA ARG A 404 7.51 13.80 -13.02
C ARG A 404 6.42 13.49 -14.04
N THR A 405 5.16 13.66 -13.69
CA THR A 405 4.02 13.52 -14.62
C THR A 405 4.08 14.56 -15.74
N LEU A 406 4.58 15.75 -15.45
CA LEU A 406 4.62 16.88 -16.41
C LEU A 406 5.96 17.06 -17.13
N GLN A 407 6.92 16.17 -16.84
CA GLN A 407 8.25 16.16 -17.46
C GLN A 407 8.46 14.90 -18.30
N SER A 408 9.64 14.64 -18.72
CA SER A 408 10.16 13.48 -19.45
C SER A 408 9.19 12.31 -19.70
N GLY A 409 8.76 12.15 -20.93
CA GLY A 409 7.82 11.10 -21.34
C GLY A 409 7.13 11.40 -22.67
N ILE A 410 6.09 10.66 -22.98
CA ILE A 410 5.26 10.82 -24.18
C ILE A 410 3.79 10.94 -23.74
N ARG A 411 3.11 11.92 -24.28
CA ARG A 411 1.65 12.04 -24.20
C ARG A 411 1.07 12.20 -25.59
N GLY A 412 -0.19 11.86 -25.77
CA GLY A 412 -0.82 12.09 -27.07
C GLY A 412 -2.27 11.67 -27.09
N ASN A 413 -2.84 11.81 -28.28
CA ASN A 413 -4.19 11.43 -28.57
C ASN A 413 -4.21 10.43 -29.75
N VAL A 414 -4.93 9.34 -29.59
CA VAL A 414 -5.21 8.36 -30.63
C VAL A 414 -6.61 8.64 -31.16
N THR A 415 -6.76 8.78 -32.48
CA THR A 415 -8.05 8.91 -33.16
C THR A 415 -8.24 7.76 -34.14
N VAL A 416 -9.47 7.33 -34.31
CA VAL A 416 -9.85 6.34 -35.30
C VAL A 416 -11.04 6.89 -36.08
N ALA A 417 -10.90 7.01 -37.38
CA ALA A 417 -11.92 7.67 -38.21
C ALA A 417 -13.29 6.94 -38.13
N GLY A 418 -14.29 7.62 -37.57
CA GLY A 418 -15.66 7.13 -37.46
C GLY A 418 -15.87 5.98 -36.44
N GLU A 419 -14.88 5.68 -35.61
CA GLU A 419 -14.93 4.57 -34.65
C GLU A 419 -14.50 4.99 -33.25
N SER A 420 -14.88 4.20 -32.24
CA SER A 420 -14.36 4.32 -30.88
C SER A 420 -12.85 4.01 -30.84
N VAL A 421 -12.15 4.61 -29.89
CA VAL A 421 -10.72 4.30 -29.59
C VAL A 421 -10.58 3.11 -28.63
N ASP A 422 -11.67 2.48 -28.24
CA ASP A 422 -11.65 1.33 -27.35
C ASP A 422 -10.74 0.22 -27.89
N ASN A 423 -9.99 -0.41 -26.98
CA ASN A 423 -8.97 -1.42 -27.26
C ASN A 423 -7.75 -0.93 -28.06
N ALA A 424 -7.59 0.40 -28.29
CA ALA A 424 -6.32 0.92 -28.76
C ALA A 424 -5.26 0.81 -27.65
N VAL A 425 -4.04 0.45 -28.06
CA VAL A 425 -2.88 0.29 -27.16
C VAL A 425 -1.69 1.05 -27.72
N VAL A 426 -0.87 1.57 -26.81
CA VAL A 426 0.42 2.18 -27.13
C VAL A 426 1.51 1.34 -26.47
N ARG A 427 2.38 0.74 -27.29
CA ARG A 427 3.57 0.04 -26.80
C ARG A 427 4.78 0.97 -26.96
N VAL A 428 5.49 1.17 -25.87
CA VAL A 428 6.70 2.00 -25.82
C VAL A 428 7.87 1.10 -25.43
N THR A 429 8.87 0.95 -26.32
CA THR A 429 10.03 0.09 -26.13
C THR A 429 11.31 0.90 -26.23
N SER A 430 12.22 0.76 -25.28
CA SER A 430 13.53 1.40 -25.35
C SER A 430 14.35 0.83 -26.51
N MET A 431 14.99 1.70 -27.27
CA MET A 431 15.88 1.30 -28.39
C MET A 431 17.32 1.05 -27.93
N ILE A 432 17.65 1.44 -26.70
CA ILE A 432 19.01 1.33 -26.14
C ILE A 432 19.13 0.26 -25.06
N LYS A 433 18.01 -0.23 -24.52
CA LYS A 433 17.98 -1.27 -23.50
C LYS A 433 17.71 -2.62 -24.14
N GLU A 434 18.76 -3.47 -24.18
CA GLU A 434 18.63 -4.81 -24.72
C GLU A 434 17.61 -5.65 -23.92
N GLY A 435 16.74 -6.36 -24.62
CA GLY A 435 15.70 -7.19 -23.99
C GLY A 435 14.52 -6.42 -23.39
N ASP A 436 14.39 -5.12 -23.67
CA ASP A 436 13.23 -4.35 -23.19
C ASP A 436 11.93 -4.91 -23.80
N VAL A 437 11.03 -5.40 -22.94
CA VAL A 437 9.71 -5.90 -23.34
C VAL A 437 8.71 -4.78 -23.64
N GLY A 438 9.09 -3.53 -23.35
CA GLY A 438 8.27 -2.34 -23.55
C GLY A 438 7.16 -2.19 -22.51
N GLN A 439 6.69 -0.95 -22.40
CA GLN A 439 5.49 -0.59 -21.63
C GLN A 439 4.28 -0.65 -22.55
N MET A 440 3.22 -1.35 -22.15
CA MET A 440 1.95 -1.37 -22.88
C MET A 440 0.92 -0.52 -22.15
N ILE A 441 0.45 0.54 -22.80
CA ILE A 441 -0.50 1.51 -22.25
C ILE A 441 -1.82 1.35 -23.01
N LYS A 442 -2.91 1.13 -22.29
CA LYS A 442 -4.27 1.18 -22.84
C LYS A 442 -4.67 2.63 -23.01
N VAL A 443 -5.09 3.00 -24.21
CA VAL A 443 -5.62 4.34 -24.51
C VAL A 443 -6.90 4.56 -23.71
N LYS A 444 -7.09 5.75 -23.15
CA LYS A 444 -8.34 6.12 -22.45
C LYS A 444 -9.49 6.23 -23.45
N GLY A 445 -10.74 6.16 -22.98
CA GLY A 445 -11.93 6.27 -23.83
C GLY A 445 -12.03 7.62 -24.59
N ASP A 446 -11.37 8.68 -24.10
CA ASP A 446 -11.25 9.97 -24.78
C ASP A 446 -10.11 10.02 -25.82
N GLY A 447 -9.42 8.93 -26.06
CA GLY A 447 -8.30 8.82 -26.99
C GLY A 447 -6.94 9.12 -26.40
N THR A 448 -6.87 9.61 -25.18
CA THR A 448 -5.61 10.07 -24.60
C THR A 448 -4.77 8.95 -24.00
N PHE A 449 -3.45 9.12 -24.04
CA PHE A 449 -2.49 8.26 -23.37
C PHE A 449 -1.33 9.08 -22.79
N HIS A 450 -0.66 8.49 -21.81
CA HIS A 450 0.53 9.08 -21.18
C HIS A 450 1.52 7.98 -20.77
N ALA A 451 2.79 8.16 -21.09
CA ALA A 451 3.91 7.31 -20.69
C ALA A 451 4.98 8.17 -20.02
N VAL A 452 5.31 7.85 -18.77
CA VAL A 452 6.49 8.42 -18.12
C VAL A 452 7.71 7.60 -18.52
N LEU A 453 8.75 8.27 -18.99
CA LEU A 453 9.96 7.64 -19.49
C LEU A 453 11.19 8.37 -18.93
N VAL A 454 12.31 7.67 -18.90
CA VAL A 454 13.61 8.32 -18.72
C VAL A 454 14.08 8.90 -20.07
N PRO A 455 15.00 9.88 -20.11
CA PRO A 455 15.58 10.35 -21.36
C PRO A 455 16.17 9.22 -22.18
N GLY A 456 15.86 9.16 -23.50
CA GLY A 456 16.31 8.09 -24.37
C GLY A 456 15.55 8.03 -25.70
N SER A 457 15.95 7.10 -26.57
CA SER A 457 15.28 6.82 -27.84
C SER A 457 14.32 5.64 -27.70
N TYR A 458 13.10 5.83 -28.18
CA TYR A 458 12.02 4.84 -28.01
C TYR A 458 11.32 4.55 -29.34
N LYS A 459 11.02 3.27 -29.53
CA LYS A 459 10.07 2.82 -30.53
C LYS A 459 8.68 2.84 -29.90
N VAL A 460 7.76 3.56 -30.54
CA VAL A 460 6.36 3.68 -30.11
C VAL A 460 5.48 3.05 -31.19
N VAL A 461 4.71 2.05 -30.78
CA VAL A 461 3.76 1.35 -31.65
C VAL A 461 2.37 1.62 -31.11
N VAL A 462 1.54 2.28 -31.90
CA VAL A 462 0.11 2.49 -31.60
C VAL A 462 -0.69 1.51 -32.44
N ALA A 463 -1.51 0.70 -31.79
CA ALA A 463 -2.24 -0.36 -32.49
C ALA A 463 -3.71 -0.45 -32.01
N ARG A 464 -4.62 -0.79 -32.95
CA ARG A 464 -6.01 -1.20 -32.70
C ARG A 464 -6.46 -2.18 -33.77
N GLY A 465 -6.70 -3.44 -33.37
CA GLY A 465 -6.93 -4.53 -34.33
C GLY A 465 -5.77 -4.65 -35.30
N ASP A 466 -6.06 -4.63 -36.59
CA ASP A 466 -5.07 -4.74 -37.67
C ASP A 466 -4.39 -3.42 -38.04
N ARG A 467 -4.87 -2.30 -37.49
CA ARG A 467 -4.30 -0.97 -37.75
C ARG A 467 -3.13 -0.72 -36.82
N THR A 468 -1.99 -0.31 -37.38
CA THR A 468 -0.77 -0.07 -36.60
C THR A 468 -0.01 1.11 -37.18
N VAL A 469 0.44 2.01 -36.31
CA VAL A 469 1.37 3.10 -36.62
C VAL A 469 2.60 2.97 -35.75
N GLU A 470 3.78 3.03 -36.35
CA GLU A 470 5.07 2.96 -35.67
C GLU A 470 5.79 4.32 -35.81
N LYS A 471 6.39 4.78 -34.73
CA LYS A 471 7.21 6.00 -34.64
C LYS A 471 8.46 5.75 -33.80
N THR A 472 9.54 6.41 -34.16
CA THR A 472 10.72 6.55 -33.31
C THR A 472 10.72 7.93 -32.67
N ILE A 473 10.83 7.98 -31.33
CA ILE A 473 10.73 9.19 -30.54
C ILE A 473 11.99 9.35 -29.68
N LEU A 474 12.57 10.54 -29.69
CA LEU A 474 13.60 10.94 -28.74
C LEU A 474 12.95 11.66 -27.57
N VAL A 475 13.07 11.13 -26.37
CA VAL A 475 12.60 11.71 -25.11
C VAL A 475 13.76 12.40 -24.44
N GLY A 476 13.60 13.67 -24.10
CA GLY A 476 14.53 14.47 -23.31
C GLY A 476 14.00 14.76 -21.91
N GLY A 477 14.21 15.97 -21.42
CA GLY A 477 13.69 16.44 -20.12
C GLY A 477 12.21 16.84 -20.14
N ASP A 478 11.63 17.06 -21.32
CA ASP A 478 10.25 17.52 -21.49
C ASP A 478 9.33 16.41 -22.04
N LEU A 479 8.02 16.63 -21.91
CA LEU A 479 7.01 15.77 -22.53
C LEU A 479 7.00 15.95 -24.06
N VAL A 480 7.08 14.83 -24.76
CA VAL A 480 6.87 14.78 -26.22
C VAL A 480 5.38 14.54 -26.51
N THR A 481 4.79 15.35 -27.37
CA THR A 481 3.42 15.12 -27.83
C THR A 481 3.42 14.26 -29.08
N LEU A 482 2.63 13.19 -29.08
CA LEU A 482 2.49 12.22 -30.17
C LEU A 482 1.00 11.95 -30.44
N ASP A 483 0.40 12.68 -31.37
CA ASP A 483 -0.95 12.40 -31.82
C ASP A 483 -0.92 11.42 -33.01
N VAL A 484 -1.78 10.43 -33.00
CA VAL A 484 -1.82 9.35 -33.99
C VAL A 484 -3.24 9.10 -34.47
N ALA A 485 -3.42 9.09 -35.79
CA ALA A 485 -4.63 8.63 -36.46
C ALA A 485 -4.40 7.19 -36.96
N LEU A 486 -5.31 6.27 -36.60
CA LEU A 486 -5.35 4.87 -37.00
C LEU A 486 -6.43 4.61 -38.08
#